data_b04868a3567cb813568ec208c11c6b04
#
_entry.id   b04868a3567cb813568ec208c11c6b04
#
_cell.length_a   1.000
_cell.length_b   1.000
_cell.length_c   1.000
_cell.angle_alpha   90.00
_cell.angle_beta   90.00
_cell.angle_gamma   90.00
#
_symmetry.space_group_name_H-M   'P 1'
#
loop_
_entity.id
_entity.type
_entity.pdbx_description
1 polymer ?
#
loop_
_entity_poly.entity_id
_entity_poly.type
_entity_poly.pdbx_seq_one_letter_code
_entity_poly.pdbx_strand_id
1 'polypeptide(L)'
;LSIRRQRQMCIRDRLERAGFHTVKSEFVDAPVISELPMTLECKLLKFNEDGNVIGEIVNVCADESILDESGKIDPSKLEAITYDGVHSTYICLGDVVGQAFVDGKKIK
;
A
#
# COMPACT_ATOMS: atom_id res chain seq x y z
N LEU A 1 -5.55 -0.93 -27.15
CA LEU A 1 -5.08 -2.33 -27.03
C LEU A 1 -3.59 -2.42 -26.80
N SER A 2 -2.77 -1.74 -27.62
CA SER A 2 -1.32 -1.73 -27.47
C SER A 2 -0.85 -1.09 -26.15
N ILE A 3 -1.46 0.00 -25.72
CA ILE A 3 -1.12 0.71 -24.49
C ILE A 3 -1.40 -0.16 -23.26
N ARG A 4 -2.53 -0.85 -23.22
CA ARG A 4 -2.88 -1.76 -22.12
C ARG A 4 -1.93 -2.95 -22.04
N ARG A 5 -1.56 -3.49 -23.19
CA ARG A 5 -0.61 -4.60 -23.28
C ARG A 5 0.81 -4.17 -22.86
N GLN A 6 1.23 -2.99 -23.27
CA GLN A 6 2.50 -2.40 -22.86
C GLN A 6 2.56 -2.17 -21.35
N ARG A 7 1.49 -1.67 -20.73
CA ARG A 7 1.40 -1.49 -19.28
C ARG A 7 1.54 -2.81 -18.53
N GLN A 8 0.87 -3.86 -18.98
CA GLN A 8 1.00 -5.19 -18.37
C GLN A 8 2.40 -5.75 -18.50
N MET A 9 3.02 -5.61 -19.67
CA MET A 9 4.40 -6.04 -19.89
C MET A 9 5.39 -5.24 -19.04
N CYS A 10 5.23 -3.92 -18.95
CA CYS A 10 6.08 -3.07 -18.12
C CYS A 10 5.99 -3.40 -16.62
N ILE A 11 4.80 -3.72 -16.12
CA ILE A 11 4.60 -4.10 -14.72
C ILE A 11 5.28 -5.44 -14.44
N ARG A 12 5.08 -6.43 -15.30
CA ARG A 12 5.73 -7.75 -15.16
C ARG A 12 7.25 -7.62 -15.18
N ASP A 13 7.79 -6.90 -16.14
CA ASP A 13 9.23 -6.64 -16.25
C ASP A 13 9.79 -5.96 -15.00
N ARG A 14 9.06 -4.98 -14.46
CA ARG A 14 9.49 -4.27 -13.25
C ARG A 14 9.54 -5.18 -12.04
N LEU A 15 8.57 -6.06 -11.86
CA LEU A 15 8.56 -7.03 -10.76
C LEU A 15 9.73 -8.01 -10.89
N GLU A 16 9.97 -8.54 -12.07
CA GLU A 16 11.08 -9.46 -12.34
C GLU A 16 12.44 -8.79 -12.11
N ARG A 17 12.63 -7.57 -12.61
CA ARG A 17 13.87 -6.81 -12.43
C ARG A 17 14.14 -6.44 -10.98
N ALA A 18 13.09 -6.18 -10.22
CA ALA A 18 13.19 -5.91 -8.78
C ALA A 18 13.44 -7.17 -7.96
N GLY A 19 13.33 -8.35 -8.56
CA GLY A 19 13.51 -9.62 -7.86
C GLY A 19 12.31 -10.02 -7.02
N PHE A 20 11.13 -9.45 -7.28
CA PHE A 20 9.91 -9.77 -6.57
C PHE A 20 9.26 -11.03 -7.11
N HIS A 21 8.66 -11.79 -6.20
CA HIS A 21 7.86 -12.97 -6.49
C HIS A 21 6.39 -12.68 -6.21
N THR A 22 5.51 -13.23 -7.04
CA THR A 22 4.08 -13.05 -6.86
C THR A 22 3.39 -14.38 -6.66
N VAL A 23 2.34 -14.35 -5.85
CA VAL A 23 1.39 -15.45 -5.69
C VAL A 23 -0.01 -14.90 -5.99
N LYS A 24 -0.94 -15.79 -6.33
CA LYS A 24 -2.31 -15.36 -6.58
C LYS A 24 -2.99 -14.97 -5.28
N SER A 25 -3.71 -13.85 -5.28
CA SER A 25 -4.57 -13.45 -4.17
C SER A 25 -5.67 -14.48 -3.93
N GLU A 26 -6.03 -14.69 -2.66
CA GLU A 26 -7.09 -15.61 -2.27
C GLU A 26 -8.48 -15.06 -2.57
N PHE A 27 -8.67 -13.75 -2.43
CA PHE A 27 -10.00 -13.13 -2.48
C PHE A 27 -10.28 -12.35 -3.76
N VAL A 28 -9.26 -12.01 -4.53
CA VAL A 28 -9.41 -11.25 -5.79
C VAL A 28 -8.50 -11.85 -6.86
N ASP A 29 -8.81 -11.57 -8.12
CA ASP A 29 -7.99 -12.03 -9.25
C ASP A 29 -6.86 -11.02 -9.52
N ALA A 30 -5.88 -11.01 -8.61
CA ALA A 30 -4.74 -10.12 -8.66
C ALA A 30 -3.52 -10.78 -8.00
N PRO A 31 -2.29 -10.36 -8.36
CA PRO A 31 -1.10 -10.89 -7.71
C PRO A 31 -0.84 -10.23 -6.36
N VAL A 32 -0.28 -11.01 -5.44
CA VAL A 32 0.30 -10.54 -4.17
C VAL A 32 1.81 -10.63 -4.27
N ILE A 33 2.51 -9.57 -3.89
CA ILE A 33 3.98 -9.53 -3.89
C ILE A 33 4.47 -10.11 -2.56
N SER A 34 5.16 -11.27 -2.65
CA SER A 34 5.54 -12.05 -1.47
C SER A 34 6.52 -11.35 -0.53
N GLU A 35 7.38 -10.48 -1.06
CA GLU A 35 8.42 -9.78 -0.30
C GLU A 35 7.91 -8.56 0.48
N LEU A 36 6.71 -8.10 0.19
CA LEU A 36 6.14 -6.94 0.87
C LEU A 36 5.34 -7.37 2.11
N PRO A 37 5.55 -6.68 3.25
CA PRO A 37 5.01 -7.17 4.53
C PRO A 37 3.52 -6.91 4.73
N MET A 38 2.89 -6.08 3.90
CA MET A 38 1.48 -5.77 4.01
C MET A 38 0.84 -5.72 2.63
N THR A 39 -0.34 -6.31 2.51
CA THR A 39 -1.11 -6.33 1.26
C THR A 39 -2.58 -6.00 1.53
N LEU A 40 -3.12 -5.09 0.75
CA LEU A 40 -4.56 -4.84 0.69
C LEU A 40 -5.11 -5.51 -0.58
N GLU A 41 -6.04 -6.43 -0.42
CA GLU A 41 -6.74 -7.08 -1.53
C GLU A 41 -8.01 -6.30 -1.81
N CYS A 42 -8.10 -5.72 -3.01
CA CYS A 42 -9.17 -4.79 -3.37
C CYS A 42 -9.91 -5.23 -4.62
N LYS A 43 -11.21 -5.01 -4.62
CA LYS A 43 -12.05 -5.10 -5.84
C LYS A 43 -12.24 -3.72 -6.42
N LEU A 44 -12.09 -3.59 -7.74
CA LEU A 44 -12.37 -2.34 -8.43
C LEU A 44 -13.86 -2.02 -8.37
N LEU A 45 -14.21 -0.84 -7.85
CA LEU A 45 -15.57 -0.33 -7.87
C LEU A 45 -15.81 0.57 -9.08
N LYS A 46 -14.97 1.57 -9.26
CA LYS A 46 -15.10 2.53 -10.36
C LYS A 46 -13.84 3.36 -10.56
N PHE A 47 -13.78 4.01 -11.72
CA PHE A 47 -12.92 5.16 -11.95
C PHE A 47 -13.78 6.42 -11.83
N ASN A 48 -13.34 7.42 -11.08
CA ASN A 48 -14.08 8.67 -10.99
C ASN A 48 -13.65 9.66 -12.09
N GLU A 49 -14.34 10.81 -12.17
CA GLU A 49 -14.10 11.82 -13.19
C GLU A 49 -12.70 12.43 -13.11
N ASP A 50 -12.11 12.47 -11.93
CA ASP A 50 -10.77 13.00 -11.69
C ASP A 50 -9.65 11.99 -12.00
N GLY A 51 -10.01 10.82 -12.49
CA GLY A 51 -9.05 9.77 -12.82
C GLY A 51 -8.61 8.91 -11.64
N ASN A 52 -9.27 9.03 -10.49
CA ASN A 52 -8.97 8.18 -9.34
C ASN A 52 -9.61 6.80 -9.48
N VAL A 53 -8.89 5.80 -9.02
CA VAL A 53 -9.37 4.42 -8.94
C VAL A 53 -9.99 4.20 -7.56
N ILE A 54 -11.25 3.82 -7.52
CA ILE A 54 -11.97 3.53 -6.28
C ILE A 54 -12.09 2.01 -6.13
N GLY A 55 -11.54 1.47 -5.06
CA GLY A 55 -11.57 0.04 -4.77
C GLY A 55 -12.17 -0.24 -3.40
N GLU A 56 -12.83 -1.39 -3.28
CA GLU A 56 -13.31 -1.93 -2.01
C GLU A 56 -12.24 -2.86 -1.44
N ILE A 57 -11.81 -2.60 -0.21
CA ILE A 57 -10.88 -3.47 0.51
C ILE A 57 -11.66 -4.70 0.98
N VAL A 58 -11.32 -5.87 0.44
CA VAL A 58 -11.97 -7.13 0.80
C VAL A 58 -11.14 -7.97 1.76
N ASN A 59 -9.84 -7.72 1.84
CA ASN A 59 -8.95 -8.39 2.78
C ASN A 59 -7.68 -7.59 3.03
N VAL A 60 -7.11 -7.75 4.22
CA VAL A 60 -5.82 -7.17 4.60
C VAL A 60 -4.94 -8.30 5.14
N CYS A 61 -3.77 -8.47 4.55
CA CYS A 61 -2.76 -9.42 5.03
C CYS A 61 -1.55 -8.64 5.52
N ALA A 62 -0.99 -9.09 6.63
CA ALA A 62 0.21 -8.50 7.21
C ALA A 62 1.11 -9.58 7.79
N ASP A 63 2.42 -9.45 7.61
CA ASP A 63 3.39 -10.31 8.26
C ASP A 63 3.40 -10.07 9.76
N GLU A 64 3.64 -11.11 10.54
CA GLU A 64 3.79 -10.98 12.00
C GLU A 64 4.93 -10.03 12.38
N SER A 65 5.95 -9.90 11.54
CA SER A 65 7.10 -9.02 11.77
C SER A 65 6.76 -7.55 11.90
N ILE A 66 5.62 -7.10 11.37
CA ILE A 66 5.19 -5.70 11.43
C ILE A 66 4.10 -5.45 12.47
N LEU A 67 3.75 -6.46 13.27
CA LEU A 67 2.75 -6.33 14.33
C LEU A 67 3.40 -5.89 15.64
N ASP A 68 2.65 -5.10 16.41
CA ASP A 68 3.03 -4.77 17.79
C ASP A 68 2.62 -5.87 18.77
N GLU A 69 2.89 -5.68 20.06
CA GLU A 69 2.57 -6.66 21.10
C GLU A 69 1.07 -6.92 21.23
N SER A 70 0.23 -5.97 20.82
CA SER A 70 -1.23 -6.12 20.84
C SER A 70 -1.81 -6.76 19.57
N GLY A 71 -0.97 -7.10 18.61
CA GLY A 71 -1.38 -7.68 17.33
C GLY A 71 -1.85 -6.67 16.30
N LYS A 72 -1.58 -5.38 16.51
CA LYS A 72 -1.90 -4.33 15.55
C LYS A 72 -0.69 -4.01 14.68
N ILE A 73 -0.94 -3.53 13.47
CA ILE A 73 0.12 -3.11 12.56
C ILE A 73 0.84 -1.89 13.18
N ASP A 74 2.15 -2.03 13.34
CA ASP A 74 3.02 -0.96 13.84
C ASP A 74 3.59 -0.19 12.65
N PRO A 75 3.22 1.09 12.46
CA PRO A 75 3.71 1.87 11.33
C PRO A 75 5.23 2.01 11.28
N SER A 76 5.92 2.00 12.43
CA SER A 76 7.38 2.09 12.47
C SER A 76 8.05 0.83 11.94
N LYS A 77 7.44 -0.33 12.16
CA LYS A 77 7.94 -1.61 11.62
C LYS A 77 7.60 -1.78 10.15
N LEU A 78 6.45 -1.26 9.73
CA LEU A 78 6.02 -1.30 8.33
C LEU A 78 6.91 -0.45 7.43
N GLU A 79 7.47 0.65 7.94
CA GLU A 79 8.33 1.57 7.19
C GLU A 79 7.65 2.10 5.92
N ALA A 80 6.40 2.53 6.06
CA ALA A 80 5.63 3.06 4.93
C ALA A 80 6.27 4.33 4.37
N ILE A 81 6.16 4.49 3.06
CA ILE A 81 6.68 5.67 2.36
C ILE A 81 5.54 6.50 1.78
N THR A 82 5.80 7.78 1.61
CA THR A 82 4.90 8.69 0.90
C THR A 82 5.66 9.47 -0.16
N TYR A 83 4.94 9.91 -1.18
CA TYR A 83 5.53 10.70 -2.27
C TYR A 83 5.56 12.18 -1.92
N ASP A 84 6.73 12.79 -2.08
CA ASP A 84 6.90 14.25 -2.00
C ASP A 84 6.86 14.85 -3.41
N GLY A 85 5.76 15.50 -3.74
CA GLY A 85 5.55 16.10 -5.05
C GLY A 85 6.38 17.36 -5.31
N VAL A 86 6.94 17.97 -4.26
CA VAL A 86 7.79 19.16 -4.39
C VAL A 86 9.17 18.79 -4.93
N HIS A 87 9.75 17.74 -4.41
CA HIS A 87 11.10 17.31 -4.75
C HIS A 87 11.15 16.06 -5.62
N SER A 88 9.99 15.49 -5.96
CA SER A 88 9.88 14.23 -6.72
C SER A 88 10.66 13.08 -6.05
N THR A 89 10.51 12.99 -4.73
CA THR A 89 11.17 11.97 -3.89
C THR A 89 10.15 11.15 -3.11
N TYR A 90 10.61 10.06 -2.54
CA TYR A 90 9.84 9.28 -1.56
C TYR A 90 10.45 9.48 -0.19
N ILE A 91 9.61 9.69 0.82
CA ILE A 91 10.04 9.87 2.20
C ILE A 91 9.35 8.84 3.10
N CYS A 92 10.04 8.38 4.14
CA CYS A 92 9.45 7.51 5.14
C CYS A 92 8.57 8.30 6.10
N LEU A 93 7.51 7.66 6.61
CA LEU A 93 6.74 8.21 7.72
C LEU A 93 7.63 8.21 8.97
N GLY A 94 7.62 9.31 9.70
CA GLY A 94 8.46 9.49 10.89
C GLY A 94 7.82 8.99 12.18
N ASP A 95 8.36 9.47 13.29
CA ASP A 95 7.89 9.11 14.63
C ASP A 95 6.50 9.65 14.93
N VAL A 96 5.85 9.07 15.95
CA VAL A 96 4.58 9.58 16.47
C VAL A 96 4.83 10.93 17.12
N VAL A 97 4.14 11.97 16.65
CA VAL A 97 4.31 13.35 17.14
C VAL A 97 3.10 13.89 17.88
N GLY A 98 2.02 13.13 17.93
CA GLY A 98 0.79 13.54 18.60
C GLY A 98 -0.22 12.42 18.68
N GLN A 99 -1.27 12.63 19.44
CA GLN A 99 -2.35 11.66 19.60
C GLN A 99 -3.68 12.24 19.13
N ALA A 100 -4.29 11.57 18.17
CA ALA A 100 -5.60 11.98 17.63
C ALA A 100 -6.67 11.92 18.72
N PHE A 101 -7.63 12.82 18.64
CA PHE A 101 -8.77 12.97 19.55
C PHE A 101 -8.41 13.40 20.98
N VAL A 102 -7.12 13.54 21.31
CA VAL A 102 -6.65 13.91 22.64
C VAL A 102 -5.96 15.27 22.62
N ASP A 103 -4.94 15.44 21.80
CA ASP A 103 -4.09 16.63 21.82
C ASP A 103 -4.84 17.91 21.44
N GLY A 104 -5.76 17.86 20.50
CA GLY A 104 -6.57 18.99 20.10
C GLY A 104 -7.51 19.52 21.17
N LYS A 105 -7.87 18.70 22.17
CA LYS A 105 -8.72 19.11 23.29
C LYS A 105 -8.02 20.06 24.25
N LYS A 106 -6.69 20.14 24.22
CA LYS A 106 -5.88 21.05 25.03
C LYS A 106 -5.91 22.48 24.49
N ILE A 107 -6.34 22.66 23.26
CA ILE A 107 -6.48 23.95 22.60
C ILE A 107 -7.94 24.40 22.71
N LYS A 108 -8.19 25.48 23.40
CA LYS A 108 -9.53 26.05 23.54
C LYS A 108 -9.69 27.25 22.62
#